data_d59c8b218ca8a7552710da153f0933d5
#
_entry.id   d59c8b218ca8a7552710da153f0933d5
#
_cell.length_a   1.000
_cell.length_b   1.000
_cell.length_c   1.000
_cell.angle_alpha   90.00
_cell.angle_beta   90.00
_cell.angle_gamma   90.00
#
_symmetry.space_group_name_H-M   'P 1'
#
loop_
_entity.id
_entity.type
_entity.pdbx_description
1 polymer ?
#
loop_
_entity_poly.entity_id
_entity_poly.type
_entity_poly.pdbx_seq_one_letter_code
_entity_poly.pdbx_strand_id
1 'polypeptide(L)'
;MRKLAIIGASGHGRVVADIARKNGYSEIVFLDDDENIHECGGYPVIGKSAEAGMIDADVIVGIGNASVRRRIQESIPDEKLIILIHPDAVVAEDIVIGTGTVVMAGTVINPGARIGKGCIINTCSCVDHDCEVGDYVHIAVGSHLCGTVSVGNGTWIGAGATVSNNVSICSNCMIGAGSVVVKDVPDNVTAFGSPAKVIK
;
A
#
# COMPACT_ATOMS: atom_id res chain seq x y z
N MET A 1 -0.19 -20.18 17.51
CA MET A 1 -0.55 -18.73 17.57
C MET A 1 0.01 -18.07 16.33
N ARG A 2 -0.75 -17.16 15.67
CA ARG A 2 -0.22 -16.44 14.50
C ARG A 2 0.50 -15.18 14.97
N LYS A 3 1.77 -15.05 14.60
CA LYS A 3 2.62 -13.91 14.90
C LYS A 3 2.89 -13.08 13.67
N LEU A 4 2.83 -11.75 13.80
CA LEU A 4 3.15 -10.79 12.73
C LEU A 4 4.23 -9.82 13.19
N ALA A 5 5.26 -9.65 12.39
CA ALA A 5 6.23 -8.58 12.49
C ALA A 5 5.91 -7.47 11.49
N ILE A 6 5.69 -6.25 11.98
CA ILE A 6 5.41 -5.07 11.16
C ILE A 6 6.67 -4.21 11.13
N ILE A 7 7.17 -3.88 9.94
CA ILE A 7 8.32 -3.01 9.79
C ILE A 7 7.86 -1.57 9.61
N GLY A 8 8.28 -0.69 10.52
CA GLY A 8 7.90 0.72 10.56
C GLY A 8 6.91 1.04 11.69
N ALA A 9 7.42 1.45 12.83
CA ALA A 9 6.68 1.78 14.05
C ALA A 9 6.15 3.22 13.99
N SER A 10 5.20 3.48 13.10
CA SER A 10 4.64 4.80 12.78
C SER A 10 3.10 4.81 12.83
N GLY A 11 2.49 5.94 12.51
CA GLY A 11 1.03 6.05 12.39
C GLY A 11 0.45 5.05 11.40
N HIS A 12 1.12 4.83 10.26
CA HIS A 12 0.71 3.83 9.26
C HIS A 12 0.87 2.41 9.81
N GLY A 13 1.99 2.12 10.48
CA GLY A 13 2.21 0.83 11.13
C GLY A 13 1.13 0.49 12.16
N ARG A 14 0.61 1.47 12.91
CA ARG A 14 -0.52 1.27 13.83
C ARG A 14 -1.80 0.84 13.13
N VAL A 15 -2.08 1.43 11.96
CA VAL A 15 -3.25 1.02 11.16
C VAL A 15 -3.07 -0.42 10.67
N VAL A 16 -1.86 -0.78 10.22
CA VAL A 16 -1.54 -2.16 9.81
C VAL A 16 -1.73 -3.13 10.99
N ALA A 17 -1.31 -2.76 12.21
CA ALA A 17 -1.50 -3.58 13.41
C ALA A 17 -2.99 -3.79 13.75
N ASP A 18 -3.84 -2.77 13.60
CA ASP A 18 -5.29 -2.91 13.79
C ASP A 18 -5.88 -3.92 12.79
N ILE A 19 -5.49 -3.82 11.51
CA ILE A 19 -5.90 -4.77 10.47
C ILE A 19 -5.45 -6.20 10.84
N ALA A 20 -4.22 -6.36 11.28
CA ALA A 20 -3.68 -7.65 11.68
C ALA A 20 -4.47 -8.28 12.83
N ARG A 21 -4.84 -7.49 13.85
CA ARG A 21 -5.69 -7.96 14.95
C ARG A 21 -7.04 -8.49 14.45
N LYS A 22 -7.67 -7.76 13.53
CA LYS A 22 -8.95 -8.17 12.92
C LYS A 22 -8.83 -9.41 12.05
N ASN A 23 -7.63 -9.70 11.54
CA ASN A 23 -7.29 -10.94 10.81
C ASN A 23 -6.84 -12.09 11.72
N GLY A 24 -6.96 -11.95 13.05
CA GLY A 24 -6.69 -13.02 14.01
C GLY A 24 -5.22 -13.21 14.39
N TYR A 25 -4.35 -12.24 14.09
CA TYR A 25 -3.00 -12.26 14.66
C TYR A 25 -3.06 -12.00 16.16
N SER A 26 -2.59 -12.97 16.94
CA SER A 26 -2.61 -12.90 18.41
C SER A 26 -1.37 -12.25 18.99
N GLU A 27 -0.26 -12.30 18.27
CA GLU A 27 1.00 -11.69 18.63
C GLU A 27 1.45 -10.73 17.53
N ILE A 28 1.65 -9.46 17.87
CA ILE A 28 2.12 -8.43 16.94
C ILE A 28 3.35 -7.76 17.55
N VAL A 29 4.39 -7.63 16.76
CA VAL A 29 5.62 -6.93 17.13
C VAL A 29 6.02 -5.96 16.03
N PHE A 30 6.79 -4.94 16.39
CA PHE A 30 7.35 -4.01 15.42
C PHE A 30 8.86 -4.19 15.27
N LEU A 31 9.35 -3.84 14.09
CA LEU A 31 10.75 -3.62 13.79
C LEU A 31 10.89 -2.18 13.28
N ASP A 32 11.85 -1.45 13.85
CA ASP A 32 12.14 -0.08 13.42
C ASP A 32 13.64 0.23 13.55
N ASP A 33 14.17 1.06 12.65
CA ASP A 33 15.58 1.42 12.65
C ASP A 33 15.87 2.61 13.60
N ASP A 34 14.82 3.33 14.08
CA ASP A 34 14.97 4.36 15.11
C ASP A 34 15.04 3.71 16.51
N GLU A 35 16.22 3.77 17.11
CA GLU A 35 16.51 3.18 18.43
C GLU A 35 15.77 3.84 19.59
N ASN A 36 15.14 5.00 19.37
CA ASN A 36 14.36 5.68 20.39
C ASN A 36 12.91 5.22 20.45
N ILE A 37 12.45 4.42 19.49
CA ILE A 37 11.09 3.89 19.46
C ILE A 37 11.07 2.50 20.07
N HIS A 38 10.46 2.35 21.22
CA HIS A 38 10.37 1.06 21.95
C HIS A 38 8.98 0.42 21.87
N GLU A 39 7.98 1.19 21.49
CA GLU A 39 6.59 0.75 21.39
C GLU A 39 5.85 1.50 20.28
N CYS A 40 4.87 0.84 19.66
CA CYS A 40 3.96 1.46 18.71
C CYS A 40 2.55 0.90 18.90
N GLY A 41 1.63 1.74 19.38
CA GLY A 41 0.21 1.38 19.54
C GLY A 41 -0.04 0.24 20.54
N GLY A 42 0.77 0.14 21.60
CA GLY A 42 0.67 -0.92 22.61
C GLY A 42 1.44 -2.20 22.25
N TYR A 43 2.18 -2.21 21.14
CA TYR A 43 2.99 -3.35 20.71
C TYR A 43 4.48 -3.02 20.80
N PRO A 44 5.33 -3.97 21.26
CA PRO A 44 6.75 -3.74 21.43
C PRO A 44 7.47 -3.60 20.08
N VAL A 45 8.48 -2.74 20.04
CA VAL A 45 9.52 -2.74 18.99
C VAL A 45 10.66 -3.64 19.50
N ILE A 46 10.94 -4.73 18.77
CA ILE A 46 11.83 -5.78 19.24
C ILE A 46 13.17 -5.87 18.51
N GLY A 47 13.38 -5.05 17.48
CA GLY A 47 14.60 -5.07 16.68
C GLY A 47 14.54 -4.14 15.48
N LYS A 48 15.51 -4.29 14.59
CA LYS A 48 15.69 -3.47 13.38
C LYS A 48 15.10 -4.12 12.14
N SER A 49 14.81 -3.34 11.12
CA SER A 49 14.25 -3.80 9.85
C SER A 49 15.06 -4.95 9.22
N ALA A 50 16.40 -4.93 9.35
CA ALA A 50 17.29 -5.96 8.82
C ALA A 50 17.09 -7.36 9.45
N GLU A 51 16.45 -7.46 10.62
CA GLU A 51 16.19 -8.70 11.33
C GLU A 51 14.94 -9.43 10.84
N ALA A 52 14.12 -8.79 9.99
CA ALA A 52 12.83 -9.30 9.55
C ALA A 52 12.90 -10.71 8.92
N GLY A 53 13.93 -10.97 8.12
CA GLY A 53 14.13 -12.28 7.50
C GLY A 53 14.43 -13.42 8.48
N MET A 54 14.87 -13.11 9.70
CA MET A 54 15.28 -14.09 10.73
C MET A 54 14.18 -14.38 11.75
N ILE A 55 13.20 -13.50 11.88
CA ILE A 55 12.10 -13.67 12.85
C ILE A 55 11.17 -14.82 12.43
N ASP A 56 10.79 -15.66 13.38
CA ASP A 56 9.76 -16.69 13.19
C ASP A 56 8.36 -16.05 13.29
N ALA A 57 7.98 -15.35 12.21
CA ALA A 57 6.70 -14.65 12.07
C ALA A 57 6.39 -14.38 10.59
N ASP A 58 5.13 -14.15 10.30
CA ASP A 58 4.70 -13.48 9.06
C ASP A 58 5.23 -12.04 9.09
N VAL A 59 5.50 -11.43 7.94
CA VAL A 59 6.08 -10.08 7.85
C VAL A 59 5.27 -9.20 6.91
N ILE A 60 5.13 -7.93 7.29
CA ILE A 60 4.55 -6.86 6.45
C ILE A 60 5.32 -5.55 6.64
N VAL A 61 5.48 -4.77 5.55
CA VAL A 61 6.16 -3.47 5.61
C VAL A 61 5.14 -2.34 5.72
N GLY A 62 5.07 -1.70 6.88
CA GLY A 62 4.17 -0.59 7.22
C GLY A 62 4.79 0.79 6.96
N ILE A 63 5.48 0.99 5.83
CA ILE A 63 6.18 2.24 5.48
C ILE A 63 5.56 2.85 4.23
N GLY A 64 5.11 4.11 4.34
CA GLY A 64 4.44 4.83 3.24
C GLY A 64 5.35 5.12 2.03
N ASN A 65 6.63 5.43 2.26
CA ASN A 65 7.58 5.73 1.19
C ASN A 65 7.85 4.51 0.31
N ALA A 66 7.54 4.58 -0.98
CA ALA A 66 7.61 3.46 -1.92
C ALA A 66 9.04 2.91 -2.09
N SER A 67 10.05 3.77 -2.20
CA SER A 67 11.44 3.35 -2.40
C SER A 67 12.02 2.67 -1.16
N VAL A 68 11.69 3.17 0.05
CA VAL A 68 12.08 2.56 1.32
C VAL A 68 11.36 1.23 1.50
N ARG A 69 10.04 1.19 1.28
CA ARG A 69 9.23 -0.03 1.35
C ARG A 69 9.75 -1.11 0.40
N ARG A 70 10.05 -0.74 -0.85
CA ARG A 70 10.61 -1.63 -1.85
C ARG A 70 11.94 -2.23 -1.39
N ARG A 71 12.90 -1.39 -1.00
CA ARG A 71 14.23 -1.85 -0.56
C ARG A 71 14.15 -2.84 0.60
N ILE A 72 13.29 -2.57 1.58
CA ILE A 72 13.12 -3.44 2.74
C ILE A 72 12.43 -4.75 2.32
N GLN A 73 11.33 -4.67 1.60
CA GLN A 73 10.58 -5.86 1.20
C GLN A 73 11.39 -6.80 0.32
N GLU A 74 12.21 -6.27 -0.61
CA GLU A 74 13.07 -7.07 -1.49
C GLU A 74 14.24 -7.75 -0.74
N SER A 75 14.51 -7.40 0.52
CA SER A 75 15.47 -8.09 1.39
C SER A 75 14.87 -9.23 2.23
N ILE A 76 13.54 -9.42 2.17
CA ILE A 76 12.81 -10.40 2.97
C ILE A 76 12.43 -11.58 2.07
N PRO A 77 12.58 -12.84 2.51
CA PRO A 77 12.11 -14.00 1.77
C PRO A 77 10.61 -13.91 1.46
N ASP A 78 10.21 -14.17 0.22
CA ASP A 78 8.83 -14.01 -0.25
C ASP A 78 7.82 -14.85 0.56
N GLU A 79 8.22 -16.01 1.05
CA GLU A 79 7.39 -16.90 1.87
C GLU A 79 7.01 -16.32 3.24
N LYS A 80 7.71 -15.27 3.70
CA LYS A 80 7.37 -14.55 4.93
C LYS A 80 6.43 -13.38 4.69
N LEU A 81 6.41 -12.86 3.47
CA LEU A 81 5.61 -11.69 3.12
C LEU A 81 4.14 -12.07 2.93
N ILE A 82 3.27 -11.40 3.68
CA ILE A 82 1.83 -11.64 3.58
C ILE A 82 1.11 -10.54 2.79
N ILE A 83 -0.08 -10.88 2.31
CA ILE A 83 -1.10 -9.92 1.90
C ILE A 83 -2.00 -9.70 3.11
N LEU A 84 -2.25 -8.45 3.47
CA LEU A 84 -3.09 -8.11 4.61
C LEU A 84 -4.30 -7.29 4.15
N ILE A 85 -5.51 -7.87 4.27
CA ILE A 85 -6.75 -7.27 3.81
C ILE A 85 -7.65 -7.00 5.02
N HIS A 86 -8.12 -5.75 5.18
CA HIS A 86 -9.08 -5.44 6.23
C HIS A 86 -10.40 -6.19 6.00
N PRO A 87 -11.05 -6.77 7.03
CA PRO A 87 -12.33 -7.49 6.86
C PRO A 87 -13.45 -6.66 6.25
N ASP A 88 -13.43 -5.33 6.44
CA ASP A 88 -14.43 -4.42 5.86
C ASP A 88 -14.00 -3.87 4.47
N ALA A 89 -12.99 -4.44 3.84
CA ALA A 89 -12.70 -4.18 2.43
C ALA A 89 -13.59 -5.08 1.55
N VAL A 90 -14.09 -4.53 0.46
CA VAL A 90 -14.88 -5.28 -0.53
C VAL A 90 -13.95 -5.60 -1.70
N VAL A 91 -13.53 -6.84 -1.81
CA VAL A 91 -12.60 -7.32 -2.84
C VAL A 91 -13.29 -8.41 -3.66
N ALA A 92 -13.32 -8.27 -4.99
CA ALA A 92 -13.89 -9.27 -5.87
C ALA A 92 -13.11 -10.60 -5.81
N GLU A 93 -13.75 -11.72 -6.14
CA GLU A 93 -13.21 -13.07 -5.90
C GLU A 93 -11.99 -13.41 -6.78
N ASP A 94 -11.90 -12.85 -7.97
CA ASP A 94 -10.90 -13.16 -8.99
C ASP A 94 -9.70 -12.21 -9.02
N ILE A 95 -9.49 -11.45 -7.95
CA ILE A 95 -8.43 -10.43 -7.88
C ILE A 95 -7.06 -11.06 -7.61
N VAL A 96 -6.08 -10.64 -8.39
CA VAL A 96 -4.66 -10.94 -8.14
C VAL A 96 -4.06 -9.79 -7.33
N ILE A 97 -3.55 -10.10 -6.14
CA ILE A 97 -2.86 -9.15 -5.26
C ILE A 97 -1.46 -9.70 -4.96
N GLY A 98 -0.43 -8.88 -5.16
CA GLY A 98 0.96 -9.25 -4.89
C GLY A 98 1.31 -9.25 -3.40
N THR A 99 2.33 -10.02 -3.04
CA THR A 99 2.83 -10.16 -1.66
C THR A 99 3.26 -8.82 -1.05
N GLY A 100 3.13 -8.67 0.25
CA GLY A 100 3.47 -7.44 0.97
C GLY A 100 2.49 -6.29 0.76
N THR A 101 1.37 -6.51 0.07
CA THR A 101 0.33 -5.51 -0.15
C THR A 101 -0.64 -5.43 1.03
N VAL A 102 -1.01 -4.20 1.41
CA VAL A 102 -2.02 -3.92 2.44
C VAL A 102 -3.24 -3.28 1.80
N VAL A 103 -4.42 -3.84 2.06
CA VAL A 103 -5.73 -3.31 1.67
C VAL A 103 -6.48 -2.88 2.93
N MET A 104 -6.83 -1.60 3.02
CA MET A 104 -7.38 -1.00 4.23
C MET A 104 -8.91 -0.98 4.26
N ALA A 105 -9.47 -0.54 5.40
CA ALA A 105 -10.90 -0.49 5.64
C ALA A 105 -11.66 0.32 4.59
N GLY A 106 -12.81 -0.18 4.18
CA GLY A 106 -13.70 0.50 3.23
C GLY A 106 -13.17 0.60 1.80
N THR A 107 -12.03 -0.03 1.50
CA THR A 107 -11.51 -0.14 0.14
C THR A 107 -12.43 -1.02 -0.70
N VAL A 108 -12.66 -0.63 -1.95
CA VAL A 108 -13.36 -1.45 -2.94
C VAL A 108 -12.40 -1.79 -4.08
N ILE A 109 -12.28 -3.08 -4.41
CA ILE A 109 -11.51 -3.57 -5.56
C ILE A 109 -12.44 -4.42 -6.42
N ASN A 110 -12.74 -3.93 -7.62
CA ASN A 110 -13.73 -4.51 -8.53
C ASN A 110 -13.13 -5.60 -9.45
N PRO A 111 -13.99 -6.42 -10.11
CA PRO A 111 -13.57 -7.54 -10.95
C PRO A 111 -12.55 -7.16 -12.03
N GLY A 112 -11.63 -8.09 -12.32
CA GLY A 112 -10.60 -7.91 -13.34
C GLY A 112 -9.41 -7.05 -12.94
N ALA A 113 -9.45 -6.36 -11.79
CA ALA A 113 -8.33 -5.56 -11.33
C ALA A 113 -7.14 -6.45 -10.94
N ARG A 114 -5.93 -5.93 -11.15
CA ARG A 114 -4.66 -6.57 -10.77
C ARG A 114 -3.84 -5.60 -9.93
N ILE A 115 -3.37 -6.07 -8.78
CA ILE A 115 -2.60 -5.27 -7.84
C ILE A 115 -1.21 -5.91 -7.67
N GLY A 116 -0.17 -5.13 -7.89
CA GLY A 116 1.22 -5.56 -7.73
C GLY A 116 1.63 -5.79 -6.27
N LYS A 117 2.88 -6.13 -6.07
CA LYS A 117 3.45 -6.39 -4.73
C LYS A 117 3.75 -5.10 -3.98
N GLY A 118 3.71 -5.18 -2.65
CA GLY A 118 4.09 -4.08 -1.76
C GLY A 118 3.23 -2.82 -1.91
N CYS A 119 2.01 -2.93 -2.41
CA CYS A 119 1.09 -1.81 -2.57
C CYS A 119 0.42 -1.42 -1.25
N ILE A 120 -0.01 -0.16 -1.18
CA ILE A 120 -0.89 0.34 -0.13
C ILE A 120 -2.18 0.80 -0.80
N ILE A 121 -3.26 0.06 -0.61
CA ILE A 121 -4.61 0.43 -1.05
C ILE A 121 -5.31 0.97 0.18
N ASN A 122 -5.28 2.29 0.32
CA ASN A 122 -5.56 2.95 1.60
C ASN A 122 -7.06 3.11 1.86
N THR A 123 -7.41 3.51 3.06
CA THR A 123 -8.78 3.62 3.60
C THR A 123 -9.74 4.30 2.63
N CYS A 124 -10.89 3.67 2.38
CA CYS A 124 -11.96 4.16 1.51
C CYS A 124 -11.52 4.52 0.09
N SER A 125 -10.43 3.93 -0.42
CA SER A 125 -10.05 4.06 -1.82
C SER A 125 -10.82 3.09 -2.71
N CYS A 126 -10.87 3.36 -4.01
CA CYS A 126 -11.52 2.48 -4.97
C CYS A 126 -10.57 2.17 -6.14
N VAL A 127 -10.47 0.91 -6.49
CA VAL A 127 -9.84 0.41 -7.72
C VAL A 127 -10.93 -0.29 -8.51
N ASP A 128 -11.39 0.36 -9.57
CA ASP A 128 -12.51 -0.11 -10.37
C ASP A 128 -12.09 -1.26 -11.31
N HIS A 129 -13.06 -1.76 -12.11
CA HIS A 129 -12.90 -2.94 -12.94
C HIS A 129 -11.74 -2.81 -13.94
N ASP A 130 -11.04 -3.90 -14.22
CA ASP A 130 -9.97 -4.03 -15.21
C ASP A 130 -8.79 -3.06 -15.01
N CYS A 131 -8.60 -2.52 -13.79
CA CYS A 131 -7.46 -1.68 -13.47
C CYS A 131 -6.18 -2.52 -13.30
N GLU A 132 -5.05 -1.95 -13.74
CA GLU A 132 -3.73 -2.52 -13.51
C GLU A 132 -2.90 -1.60 -12.61
N VAL A 133 -2.60 -2.04 -11.40
CA VAL A 133 -1.79 -1.32 -10.42
C VAL A 133 -0.46 -2.04 -10.27
N GLY A 134 0.62 -1.37 -10.65
CA GLY A 134 1.98 -1.90 -10.57
C GLY A 134 2.49 -2.07 -9.14
N ASP A 135 3.76 -2.44 -9.02
CA ASP A 135 4.39 -2.72 -7.74
C ASP A 135 4.64 -1.44 -6.92
N TYR A 136 4.53 -1.55 -5.60
CA TYR A 136 4.85 -0.48 -4.64
C TYR A 136 4.04 0.80 -4.83
N VAL A 137 2.91 0.74 -5.50
CA VAL A 137 1.99 1.87 -5.66
C VAL A 137 1.31 2.19 -4.32
N HIS A 138 1.03 3.48 -4.10
CA HIS A 138 0.21 3.93 -2.98
C HIS A 138 -1.05 4.63 -3.50
N ILE A 139 -2.19 3.98 -3.41
CA ILE A 139 -3.50 4.57 -3.63
C ILE A 139 -3.93 5.16 -2.29
N ALA A 140 -3.81 6.48 -2.12
CA ALA A 140 -4.01 7.12 -0.82
C ALA A 140 -5.49 7.19 -0.40
N VAL A 141 -5.73 7.64 0.82
CA VAL A 141 -7.07 7.72 1.44
C VAL A 141 -8.10 8.37 0.50
N GLY A 142 -9.22 7.67 0.27
CA GLY A 142 -10.36 8.19 -0.50
C GLY A 142 -10.06 8.51 -1.96
N SER A 143 -8.98 8.00 -2.56
CA SER A 143 -8.71 8.18 -3.98
C SER A 143 -9.39 7.11 -4.83
N HIS A 144 -9.72 7.45 -6.07
CA HIS A 144 -10.52 6.61 -6.95
C HIS A 144 -9.84 6.42 -8.31
N LEU A 145 -9.61 5.17 -8.69
CA LEU A 145 -9.27 4.77 -10.04
C LEU A 145 -10.55 4.28 -10.71
N CYS A 146 -11.00 4.96 -11.78
CA CYS A 146 -12.12 4.51 -12.61
C CYS A 146 -11.70 3.32 -13.47
N GLY A 147 -12.65 2.70 -14.19
CA GLY A 147 -12.40 1.47 -14.94
C GLY A 147 -11.26 1.57 -15.95
N THR A 148 -10.49 0.47 -16.11
CA THR A 148 -9.39 0.32 -17.05
C THR A 148 -8.23 1.33 -16.89
N VAL A 149 -8.02 1.85 -15.67
CA VAL A 149 -6.87 2.69 -15.36
C VAL A 149 -5.63 1.82 -15.14
N SER A 150 -4.50 2.26 -15.70
CA SER A 150 -3.20 1.67 -15.37
C SER A 150 -2.34 2.63 -14.56
N VAL A 151 -1.67 2.12 -13.50
CA VAL A 151 -0.77 2.88 -12.65
C VAL A 151 0.57 2.17 -12.55
N GLY A 152 1.63 2.82 -13.02
CA GLY A 152 2.99 2.29 -13.02
C GLY A 152 3.62 2.21 -11.62
N ASN A 153 4.71 1.44 -11.54
CA ASN A 153 5.39 1.10 -10.30
C ASN A 153 5.81 2.33 -9.48
N GLY A 154 5.71 2.25 -8.15
CA GLY A 154 6.18 3.26 -7.22
C GLY A 154 5.41 4.58 -7.24
N THR A 155 4.34 4.67 -8.02
CA THR A 155 3.50 5.86 -8.15
C THR A 155 2.65 6.07 -6.89
N TRP A 156 2.47 7.33 -6.52
CA TRP A 156 1.61 7.77 -5.43
C TRP A 156 0.40 8.51 -5.98
N ILE A 157 -0.79 7.99 -5.76
CA ILE A 157 -2.06 8.66 -6.03
C ILE A 157 -2.49 9.36 -4.73
N GLY A 158 -2.48 10.69 -4.72
CA GLY A 158 -2.76 11.52 -3.54
C GLY A 158 -4.19 11.36 -3.00
N ALA A 159 -4.36 11.66 -1.72
CA ALA A 159 -5.66 11.52 -1.05
C ALA A 159 -6.79 12.26 -1.79
N GLY A 160 -7.92 11.59 -1.97
CA GLY A 160 -9.09 12.15 -2.67
C GLY A 160 -8.89 12.43 -4.16
N ALA A 161 -7.79 11.99 -4.77
CA ALA A 161 -7.60 12.13 -6.21
C ALA A 161 -8.50 11.16 -6.99
N THR A 162 -8.95 11.58 -8.16
CA THR A 162 -9.77 10.76 -9.07
C THR A 162 -9.07 10.65 -10.41
N VAL A 163 -8.95 9.42 -10.93
CA VAL A 163 -8.39 9.12 -12.24
C VAL A 163 -9.50 8.62 -13.15
N SER A 164 -9.71 9.31 -14.28
CA SER A 164 -10.76 8.97 -15.25
C SER A 164 -10.48 7.65 -15.96
N ASN A 165 -11.54 7.03 -16.49
CA ASN A 165 -11.45 5.77 -17.24
C ASN A 165 -10.39 5.81 -18.35
N ASN A 166 -9.72 4.68 -18.58
CA ASN A 166 -8.75 4.45 -19.65
C ASN A 166 -7.50 5.35 -19.59
N VAL A 167 -7.22 5.98 -18.45
CA VAL A 167 -6.01 6.80 -18.25
C VAL A 167 -4.85 5.92 -17.79
N SER A 168 -3.67 6.18 -18.36
CA SER A 168 -2.41 5.57 -17.95
C SER A 168 -1.55 6.57 -17.17
N ILE A 169 -1.19 6.23 -15.94
CA ILE A 169 -0.21 6.96 -15.13
C ILE A 169 1.05 6.10 -15.08
N CYS A 170 2.14 6.59 -15.64
CA CYS A 170 3.41 5.84 -15.67
C CYS A 170 4.07 5.73 -14.28
N SER A 171 5.30 5.21 -14.24
CA SER A 171 5.98 4.87 -12.98
C SER A 171 6.56 6.09 -12.27
N ASN A 172 6.73 5.98 -10.95
CA ASN A 172 7.36 6.97 -10.08
C ASN A 172 6.70 8.37 -10.15
N CYS A 173 5.41 8.41 -10.41
CA CYS A 173 4.65 9.66 -10.45
C CYS A 173 4.12 10.04 -9.06
N MET A 174 3.95 11.35 -8.83
CA MET A 174 3.25 11.90 -7.70
C MET A 174 1.99 12.63 -8.19
N ILE A 175 0.82 12.08 -7.92
CA ILE A 175 -0.45 12.76 -8.16
C ILE A 175 -0.87 13.47 -6.89
N GLY A 176 -1.05 14.78 -6.95
CA GLY A 176 -1.39 15.59 -5.77
C GLY A 176 -2.78 15.28 -5.22
N ALA A 177 -2.98 15.52 -3.93
CA ALA A 177 -4.27 15.30 -3.29
C ALA A 177 -5.39 16.13 -3.94
N GLY A 178 -6.59 15.53 -4.06
CA GLY A 178 -7.77 16.16 -4.67
C GLY A 178 -7.67 16.41 -6.19
N SER A 179 -6.66 15.86 -6.86
CA SER A 179 -6.48 16.03 -8.30
C SER A 179 -7.50 15.22 -9.10
N VAL A 180 -7.86 15.73 -10.28
CA VAL A 180 -8.68 15.02 -11.27
C VAL A 180 -7.83 14.76 -12.52
N VAL A 181 -7.38 13.52 -12.69
CA VAL A 181 -6.53 13.11 -13.81
C VAL A 181 -7.41 12.64 -14.97
N VAL A 182 -7.37 13.34 -16.08
CA VAL A 182 -8.20 13.08 -17.27
C VAL A 182 -7.38 12.78 -18.53
N LYS A 183 -6.06 12.71 -18.41
CA LYS A 183 -5.11 12.40 -19.48
C LYS A 183 -3.95 11.59 -18.93
N ASP A 184 -3.29 10.86 -19.80
CA ASP A 184 -2.10 10.10 -19.48
C ASP A 184 -0.99 10.97 -18.86
N VAL A 185 -0.27 10.38 -17.90
CA VAL A 185 0.80 11.03 -17.14
C VAL A 185 2.11 10.27 -17.40
N PRO A 186 3.16 10.91 -17.93
CA PRO A 186 4.45 10.27 -18.21
C PRO A 186 5.21 9.93 -16.93
N ASP A 187 6.30 9.15 -17.07
CA ASP A 187 7.12 8.71 -15.94
C ASP A 187 7.79 9.87 -15.18
N ASN A 188 8.00 9.64 -13.88
CA ASN A 188 8.84 10.47 -13.01
C ASN A 188 8.39 11.93 -12.88
N VAL A 189 7.09 12.19 -12.95
CA VAL A 189 6.54 13.56 -12.85
C VAL A 189 5.64 13.74 -11.63
N THR A 190 5.49 15.00 -11.25
CA THR A 190 4.44 15.45 -10.32
C THR A 190 3.33 16.13 -11.12
N ALA A 191 2.07 15.72 -10.89
CA ALA A 191 0.90 16.34 -11.49
C ALA A 191 -0.16 16.64 -10.43
N PHE A 192 -0.79 17.81 -10.50
CA PHE A 192 -1.91 18.12 -9.62
C PHE A 192 -2.90 19.12 -10.25
N GLY A 193 -4.07 19.24 -9.62
CA GLY A 193 -5.14 20.17 -10.00
C GLY A 193 -6.36 19.46 -10.60
N SER A 194 -7.37 20.25 -10.95
CA SER A 194 -8.60 19.79 -11.63
C SER A 194 -8.87 20.67 -12.83
N PRO A 195 -8.55 20.22 -14.05
CA PRO A 195 -7.84 18.97 -14.38
C PRO A 195 -6.36 18.99 -13.97
N ALA A 196 -5.82 17.82 -13.67
CA ALA A 196 -4.41 17.68 -13.28
C ALA A 196 -3.47 18.08 -14.43
N LYS A 197 -2.40 18.80 -14.07
CA LYS A 197 -1.33 19.20 -14.99
C LYS A 197 0.02 18.81 -14.42
N VAL A 198 0.91 18.37 -15.29
CA VAL A 198 2.32 18.12 -14.93
C VAL A 198 2.97 19.45 -14.57
N ILE A 199 3.68 19.47 -13.42
CA ILE A 199 4.34 20.69 -12.90
C ILE A 199 5.86 20.48 -12.72
N LYS A 200 6.33 19.25 -12.69
CA LYS A 200 7.74 18.89 -12.54
C LYS A 200 7.97 17.47 -13.09
#